data_6121fe223c22692f379f1583e16fd0e2
#
_entry.id   6121fe223c22692f379f1583e16fd0e2
#
_cell.length_a   1.000
_cell.length_b   1.000
_cell.length_c   1.000
_cell.angle_alpha   90.00
_cell.angle_beta   90.00
_cell.angle_gamma   90.00
#
_symmetry.space_group_name_H-M   'P 1'
#
loop_
_entity.id
_entity.type
_entity.pdbx_description
1 polymer ?
#
loop_
_entity_poly.entity_id
_entity_poly.type
_entity_poly.pdbx_seq_one_letter_code
_entity_poly.pdbx_strand_id
1 'polypeptide(L)'
;MYVGTNDKDTYTQLISTEQAIDILDEICLKYLDGYTIQMGYGRWTDEKGIKTNENTIICYFDHTDINTVYQIADEVIDTLNQNSVLIDTNRISSEYYTGK
;
A
#
# COMPACT_ATOMS: atom_id res chain seq x y z
N MET A 1 1.07 4.72 2.19
CA MET A 1 1.16 3.30 2.59
C MET A 1 1.81 2.51 1.46
N TYR A 2 2.80 1.72 1.79
CA TYR A 2 3.56 0.93 0.84
C TYR A 2 3.23 -0.54 1.04
N VAL A 3 2.72 -1.17 0.00
CA VAL A 3 2.24 -2.56 0.04
C VAL A 3 3.09 -3.41 -0.90
N GLY A 4 3.78 -4.39 -0.34
CA GLY A 4 4.49 -5.39 -1.14
C GLY A 4 3.52 -6.37 -1.79
N THR A 5 3.96 -7.01 -2.84
CA THR A 5 3.15 -8.00 -3.57
C THR A 5 3.66 -9.43 -3.42
N ASN A 6 4.81 -9.63 -2.80
CA ASN A 6 5.31 -10.99 -2.53
C ASN A 6 4.59 -11.57 -1.31
N ASP A 7 4.08 -12.77 -1.47
CA ASP A 7 3.44 -13.52 -0.40
C ASP A 7 4.43 -13.82 0.73
N LYS A 8 4.02 -13.63 1.99
CA LYS A 8 4.92 -13.78 3.15
C LYS A 8 5.42 -15.20 3.37
N ASP A 9 4.71 -16.21 2.87
CA ASP A 9 5.06 -17.61 3.08
C ASP A 9 5.90 -18.16 1.95
N THR A 10 5.67 -17.72 0.71
CA THR A 10 6.36 -18.22 -0.48
C THR A 10 7.47 -17.30 -0.96
N TYR A 11 7.50 -16.05 -0.51
CA TYR A 11 8.42 -14.99 -0.97
C TYR A 11 8.32 -14.72 -2.47
N THR A 12 7.19 -15.05 -3.08
CA THR A 12 6.93 -14.84 -4.51
C THR A 12 5.61 -14.10 -4.70
N GLN A 13 5.49 -13.44 -5.84
CA GLN A 13 4.26 -12.76 -6.21
C GLN A 13 3.28 -13.78 -6.80
N LEU A 14 2.21 -14.08 -6.06
CA LEU A 14 1.22 -15.09 -6.45
C LEU A 14 0.13 -14.56 -7.37
N ILE A 15 -0.16 -13.26 -7.31
CA ILE A 15 -1.16 -12.61 -8.18
C ILE A 15 -0.49 -11.46 -8.92
N SER A 16 -1.08 -11.03 -10.03
CA SER A 16 -0.54 -9.91 -10.78
C SER A 16 -0.65 -8.61 -9.97
N THR A 17 0.20 -7.65 -10.29
CA THR A 17 0.12 -6.33 -9.68
C THR A 17 -1.24 -5.69 -9.94
N GLU A 18 -1.82 -5.88 -11.12
CA GLU A 18 -3.16 -5.38 -11.46
C GLU A 18 -4.24 -5.99 -10.57
N GLN A 19 -4.18 -7.30 -10.32
CA GLN A 19 -5.11 -7.97 -9.42
C GLN A 19 -4.96 -7.45 -7.98
N ALA A 20 -3.73 -7.22 -7.54
CA ALA A 20 -3.47 -6.65 -6.22
C ALA A 20 -4.03 -5.23 -6.11
N ILE A 21 -3.91 -4.41 -7.15
CA ILE A 21 -4.50 -3.07 -7.21
C ILE A 21 -6.03 -3.16 -7.12
N ASP A 22 -6.66 -4.07 -7.83
CA ASP A 22 -8.11 -4.26 -7.76
C ASP A 22 -8.56 -4.61 -6.34
N ILE A 23 -7.82 -5.46 -5.64
CA ILE A 23 -8.08 -5.79 -4.24
C ILE A 23 -7.94 -4.56 -3.35
N LEU A 24 -6.87 -3.77 -3.55
CA LEU A 24 -6.67 -2.52 -2.81
C LEU A 24 -7.79 -1.52 -3.06
N ASP A 25 -8.23 -1.39 -4.29
CA ASP A 25 -9.35 -0.51 -4.65
C ASP A 25 -10.63 -0.91 -3.91
N GLU A 26 -10.97 -2.19 -3.88
CA GLU A 26 -12.15 -2.67 -3.15
C GLU A 26 -12.07 -2.33 -1.66
N ILE A 27 -10.89 -2.53 -1.06
CA ILE A 27 -10.70 -2.24 0.37
C ILE A 27 -10.78 -0.73 0.62
N CYS A 28 -10.02 0.06 -0.12
CA CYS A 28 -9.95 1.51 0.08
C CYS A 28 -11.30 2.20 -0.12
N LEU A 29 -12.08 1.77 -1.12
CA LEU A 29 -13.37 2.39 -1.41
C LEU A 29 -14.43 2.14 -0.35
N LYS A 30 -14.21 1.19 0.56
CA LYS A 30 -15.09 1.02 1.74
C LYS A 30 -14.92 2.13 2.77
N TYR A 31 -13.76 2.79 2.78
CA TYR A 31 -13.38 3.74 3.83
C TYR A 31 -13.15 5.15 3.32
N LEU A 32 -12.80 5.32 2.03
CA LEU A 32 -12.33 6.58 1.48
C LEU A 32 -13.09 6.95 0.20
N ASP A 33 -13.33 8.25 0.04
CA ASP A 33 -13.91 8.80 -1.18
C ASP A 33 -12.86 9.00 -2.29
N GLY A 34 -11.62 9.15 -1.90
CA GLY A 34 -10.55 9.36 -2.87
C GLY A 34 -9.17 9.02 -2.32
N TYR A 35 -8.32 8.57 -3.20
CA TYR A 35 -6.93 8.23 -2.92
C TYR A 35 -6.18 8.10 -4.24
N THR A 36 -4.86 8.04 -4.18
CA THR A 36 -4.01 7.85 -5.36
C THR A 36 -3.19 6.60 -5.18
N ILE A 37 -3.10 5.79 -6.24
CA ILE A 37 -2.26 4.59 -6.29
C ILE A 37 -1.14 4.80 -7.30
N GLN A 38 0.07 4.43 -6.91
CA GLN A 38 1.25 4.45 -7.75
C GLN A 38 1.97 3.11 -7.62
N MET A 39 2.52 2.61 -8.72
CA MET A 39 3.36 1.42 -8.70
C MET A 39 4.82 1.83 -8.49
N GLY A 40 5.51 1.05 -7.68
CA GLY A 40 6.92 1.25 -7.41
C GLY A 40 7.69 -0.07 -7.47
N TYR A 41 8.98 0.03 -7.29
CA TYR A 41 9.86 -1.12 -7.27
C TYR A 41 10.64 -1.12 -5.96
N GLY A 42 10.33 -2.09 -5.11
CA GLY A 42 10.91 -2.18 -3.79
C GLY A 42 12.11 -3.11 -3.74
N ARG A 43 13.05 -2.79 -2.89
CA ARG A 43 14.19 -3.65 -2.56
C ARG A 43 14.42 -3.61 -1.07
N TRP A 44 14.68 -4.77 -0.49
CA TRP A 44 15.01 -4.86 0.92
C TRP A 44 15.92 -6.05 1.17
N THR A 45 16.65 -5.97 2.26
CA THR A 45 17.59 -7.02 2.68
C THR A 45 17.10 -7.59 3.99
N ASP A 46 16.96 -8.90 4.07
CA ASP A 46 16.55 -9.56 5.30
C ASP A 46 17.71 -9.71 6.28
N GLU A 47 17.43 -10.27 7.44
CA GLU A 47 18.40 -10.50 8.51
C GLU A 47 19.52 -11.46 8.13
N LYS A 48 19.33 -12.27 7.08
CA LYS A 48 20.33 -13.20 6.55
C LYS A 48 21.18 -12.57 5.44
N GLY A 49 20.94 -11.31 5.11
CA GLY A 49 21.62 -10.61 4.03
C GLY A 49 21.09 -10.94 2.64
N ILE A 50 19.95 -11.62 2.54
CA ILE A 50 19.33 -11.93 1.26
C ILE A 50 18.56 -10.72 0.75
N LYS A 51 18.88 -10.31 -0.47
CA LYS A 51 18.24 -9.16 -1.13
C LYS A 51 17.03 -9.62 -1.90
N THR A 52 15.90 -8.97 -1.66
CA THR A 52 14.63 -9.26 -2.32
C THR A 52 14.17 -8.05 -3.09
N ASN A 53 13.72 -8.28 -4.32
CA ASN A 53 13.04 -7.28 -5.12
C ASN A 53 11.56 -7.62 -5.14
N GLU A 54 10.70 -6.59 -5.02
CA GLU A 54 9.28 -6.82 -5.17
C GLU A 54 8.59 -5.61 -5.78
N ASN A 55 7.55 -5.88 -6.56
CA ASN A 55 6.65 -4.84 -7.01
C ASN A 55 5.92 -4.28 -5.78
N THR A 56 5.87 -2.97 -5.68
CA THR A 56 5.29 -2.29 -4.54
C THR A 56 4.16 -1.38 -5.01
N ILE A 57 3.05 -1.43 -4.29
CA ILE A 57 1.92 -0.55 -4.56
C ILE A 57 1.94 0.54 -3.50
N ILE A 58 1.95 1.79 -3.93
CA ILE A 58 2.00 2.94 -3.03
C ILE A 58 0.64 3.62 -3.05
N CYS A 59 0.04 3.75 -1.86
CA CYS A 59 -1.25 4.40 -1.70
C CYS A 59 -1.05 5.73 -0.96
N TYR A 60 -1.56 6.80 -1.53
CA TYR A 60 -1.53 8.14 -0.93
C TYR A 60 -2.90 8.49 -0.39
N PHE A 61 -2.98 8.70 0.92
CA PHE A 61 -4.21 9.02 1.63
C PHE A 61 -4.07 10.42 2.25
N ASP A 62 -4.59 11.45 1.58
CA ASP A 62 -4.33 12.83 1.97
C ASP A 62 -5.36 13.41 2.95
N HIS A 63 -6.58 12.93 2.94
CA HIS A 63 -7.68 13.52 3.70
C HIS A 63 -8.39 12.48 4.58
N THR A 64 -7.60 11.80 5.42
CA THR A 64 -8.13 10.79 6.32
C THR A 64 -7.35 10.81 7.64
N ASP A 65 -7.82 10.07 8.62
CA ASP A 65 -7.12 9.91 9.90
C ASP A 65 -6.35 8.59 9.94
N ILE A 66 -5.41 8.51 10.89
CA ILE A 66 -4.54 7.34 11.00
C ILE A 66 -5.30 6.07 11.39
N ASN A 67 -6.38 6.17 12.14
CA ASN A 67 -7.18 5.01 12.52
C ASN A 67 -7.86 4.36 11.31
N THR A 68 -8.35 5.16 10.39
CA THR A 68 -8.89 4.68 9.11
C THR A 68 -7.82 3.97 8.29
N VAL A 69 -6.61 4.54 8.24
CA VAL A 69 -5.48 3.91 7.55
C VAL A 69 -5.12 2.57 8.17
N TYR A 70 -5.14 2.45 9.50
CA TYR A 70 -4.90 1.18 10.18
C TYR A 70 -5.96 0.13 9.84
N GLN A 71 -7.23 0.52 9.73
CA GLN A 71 -8.30 -0.41 9.31
C GLN A 71 -8.07 -0.93 7.90
N ILE A 72 -7.69 -0.04 6.99
CA ILE A 72 -7.34 -0.41 5.62
C ILE A 72 -6.13 -1.36 5.63
N ALA A 73 -5.08 -1.01 6.38
CA ALA A 73 -3.86 -1.80 6.47
C ALA A 73 -4.13 -3.21 6.99
N ASP A 74 -4.98 -3.36 8.01
CA ASP A 74 -5.33 -4.67 8.56
C ASP A 74 -5.98 -5.57 7.50
N GLU A 75 -6.90 -5.04 6.70
CA GLU A 75 -7.54 -5.81 5.64
C GLU A 75 -6.56 -6.15 4.51
N VAL A 76 -5.68 -5.22 4.17
CA VAL A 76 -4.66 -5.43 3.12
C VAL A 76 -3.67 -6.51 3.54
N ILE A 77 -3.18 -6.46 4.76
CA ILE A 77 -2.25 -7.45 5.31
C ILE A 77 -2.87 -8.85 5.25
N ASP A 78 -4.12 -8.97 5.67
CA ASP A 78 -4.86 -10.23 5.65
C ASP A 78 -5.08 -10.75 4.22
N THR A 79 -5.63 -9.90 3.37
CA THR A 79 -6.07 -10.31 2.04
C THR A 79 -4.90 -10.61 1.11
N LEU A 80 -3.80 -9.86 1.19
CA LEU A 80 -2.62 -10.04 0.36
C LEU A 80 -1.54 -10.90 1.03
N ASN A 81 -1.84 -11.46 2.19
CA ASN A 81 -0.93 -12.31 2.96
C ASN A 81 0.45 -11.67 3.15
N GLN A 82 0.45 -10.49 3.75
CA GLN A 82 1.65 -9.73 4.03
C GLN A 82 2.01 -9.82 5.51
N ASN A 83 3.30 -9.71 5.85
CA ASN A 83 3.72 -9.56 7.25
C ASN A 83 3.38 -8.18 7.78
N SER A 84 3.53 -7.17 6.95
CA SER A 84 3.35 -5.77 7.32
C SER A 84 3.17 -4.90 6.09
N VAL A 85 2.74 -3.68 6.31
CA VAL A 85 2.81 -2.60 5.33
C VAL A 85 3.58 -1.44 5.96
N LEU A 86 4.30 -0.68 5.16
CA LEU A 86 4.98 0.52 5.64
C LEU A 86 4.02 1.70 5.56
N ILE A 87 3.84 2.39 6.67
CA ILE A 87 3.01 3.60 6.73
C ILE A 87 3.91 4.79 7.06
N ASP A 88 4.02 5.71 6.11
CA ASP A 88 4.67 7.01 6.33
C ASP A 88 3.58 8.04 6.63
N THR A 89 3.84 8.88 7.63
CA THR A 89 2.91 9.94 8.00
C THR A 89 3.63 11.26 7.97
N ASN A 90 3.06 12.21 7.22
CA ASN A 90 3.58 13.56 7.12
C ASN A 90 2.48 14.58 7.37
N ARG A 91 2.85 15.70 7.96
CA ARG A 91 1.97 16.88 8.00
C ARG A 91 2.18 17.65 6.73
N ILE A 92 1.10 17.86 5.98
CA ILE A 92 1.14 18.61 4.73
C ILE A 92 0.06 19.69 4.75
N SER A 93 0.27 20.69 3.91
CA SER A 93 -0.76 21.68 3.59
C SER A 93 -1.19 21.41 2.15
N SER A 94 -2.48 21.26 1.91
CA SER A 94 -2.99 20.98 0.57
C SER A 94 -4.22 21.83 0.26
N GLU A 95 -4.38 22.14 -1.02
CA GLU A 95 -5.55 22.87 -1.50
C GLU A 95 -5.92 22.40 -2.90
N TYR A 96 -7.20 22.48 -3.22
CA TYR A 96 -7.66 22.28 -4.58
C TYR A 96 -7.65 23.62 -5.29
N TYR A 97 -6.57 23.90 -6.01
CA TYR A 97 -6.44 25.15 -6.75
C TYR A 97 -7.19 25.04 -8.07
N THR A 98 -8.13 25.93 -8.28
CA THR A 98 -9.00 25.91 -9.46
C THR A 98 -8.63 26.95 -10.52
N GLY A 99 -7.51 27.60 -10.36
CA GLY A 99 -7.04 28.61 -11.28
C GLY A 99 -7.46 30.03 -10.90
N LYS A 100 -7.26 30.96 -11.80
CA LYS A 100 -7.58 32.38 -11.57
C LYS A 100 -9.02 32.70 -11.90
#